data_b9b8b47b08ab9df18594a3882d4bec01
#
_entry.id   b9b8b47b08ab9df18594a3882d4bec01
#
_cell.length_a   1.000
_cell.length_b   1.000
_cell.length_c   1.000
_cell.angle_alpha   90.00
_cell.angle_beta   90.00
_cell.angle_gamma   90.00
#
_symmetry.space_group_name_H-M   'P 1'
#
loop_
_entity.id
_entity.type
_entity.pdbx_description
1 polymer ?
#
loop_
_entity_poly.entity_id
_entity_poly.type
_entity_poly.pdbx_seq_one_letter_code
_entity_poly.pdbx_strand_id
1 'polypeptide(L)'
;MEYQNNGGIHMQITDVSVRKVTKEGKMKAVVSITIDNEFVVHDIKVIDGEKGLFIAMPSRKAADGEYRDIAHPINSNTRERIQREILEKYEEAPLETEQE
;
A
#
# COMPACT_ATOMS: atom_id res chain seq x y z
N MET A 1 -0.04 26.69 7.30
CA MET A 1 0.50 26.60 7.05
C MET A 1 1.19 26.31 6.52
N GLU A 2 1.42 26.50 6.48
CA GLU A 2 2.06 26.27 5.86
C GLU A 2 2.77 25.50 6.01
N TYR A 3 2.83 25.18 6.32
CA TYR A 3 3.46 24.46 6.37
C TYR A 3 4.06 23.90 5.85
N GLN A 4 3.89 23.75 5.52
CA GLN A 4 4.31 23.21 4.90
C GLN A 4 5.27 23.05 4.53
N ASN A 5 5.51 23.28 4.46
CA ASN A 5 6.46 23.16 3.96
C ASN A 5 7.34 23.11 4.28
N ASN A 6 7.01 23.11 4.56
CA ASN A 6 7.94 23.38 4.86
C ASN A 6 9.12 22.85 4.68
N GLY A 7 9.48 23.29 4.19
CA GLY A 7 10.87 23.11 3.90
C GLY A 7 11.20 21.74 3.39
N GLY A 8 10.44 21.22 2.55
CA GLY A 8 10.67 19.88 2.05
C GLY A 8 10.39 18.80 3.05
N ILE A 9 9.66 19.12 4.08
CA ILE A 9 9.26 18.10 5.03
C ILE A 9 8.06 17.39 4.47
N HIS A 10 8.27 16.12 4.16
CA HIS A 10 7.22 15.30 3.59
C HIS A 10 7.07 14.05 4.40
N MET A 11 5.90 13.47 4.29
CA MET A 11 5.65 12.16 4.85
C MET A 11 6.65 11.18 4.26
N GLN A 12 7.35 10.45 5.12
CA GLN A 12 8.33 9.47 4.68
C GLN A 12 7.81 8.07 4.93
N ILE A 13 7.88 7.23 3.91
CA ILE A 13 7.58 5.83 4.09
C ILE A 13 8.88 5.19 4.56
N THR A 14 8.92 4.87 5.84
CA THR A 14 10.17 4.43 6.46
C THR A 14 10.31 2.93 6.51
N ASP A 15 9.25 2.20 6.22
CA ASP A 15 9.34 0.74 6.12
C ASP A 15 8.16 0.24 5.31
N VAL A 16 8.41 -0.81 4.55
CA VAL A 16 7.38 -1.50 3.78
C VAL A 16 7.53 -2.97 4.04
N SER A 17 6.48 -3.58 4.57
CA SER A 17 6.47 -5.00 4.87
C SER A 17 5.51 -5.70 3.90
N VAL A 18 6.03 -6.59 3.09
CA VAL A 18 5.26 -7.24 2.03
C VAL A 18 5.16 -8.72 2.32
N ARG A 19 3.94 -9.23 2.29
CA ARG A 19 3.73 -10.66 2.37
C ARG A 19 2.98 -11.10 1.12
N LYS A 20 3.67 -11.85 0.26
CA LYS A 20 3.05 -12.38 -0.94
C LYS A 20 2.20 -13.57 -0.55
N VAL A 21 0.96 -13.59 -1.02
CA VAL A 21 0.03 -14.61 -0.53
C VAL A 21 -0.20 -15.73 -1.50
N THR A 22 -0.04 -15.52 -2.81
CA THR A 22 -0.32 -16.61 -3.73
C THR A 22 0.22 -16.28 -5.10
N LYS A 23 0.46 -17.34 -5.88
CA LYS A 23 0.81 -17.17 -7.28
C LYS A 23 -0.42 -17.01 -8.14
N GLU A 24 -1.56 -17.44 -7.64
CA GLU A 24 -2.78 -17.43 -8.41
C GLU A 24 -3.72 -16.40 -7.86
N GLY A 25 -4.67 -16.00 -8.68
CA GLY A 25 -5.62 -15.03 -8.25
C GLY A 25 -5.11 -13.62 -8.47
N LYS A 26 -5.94 -12.67 -8.18
CA LYS A 26 -5.61 -11.28 -8.44
C LYS A 26 -4.96 -10.58 -7.27
N MET A 27 -5.21 -11.05 -6.06
CA MET A 27 -4.54 -10.44 -4.90
C MET A 27 -3.21 -11.12 -4.71
N LYS A 28 -2.14 -10.37 -4.92
CA LYS A 28 -0.80 -10.91 -4.92
C LYS A 28 -0.06 -10.73 -3.62
N ALA A 29 -0.42 -9.73 -2.84
CA ALA A 29 0.28 -9.48 -1.59
C ALA A 29 -0.56 -8.63 -0.67
N VAL A 30 -0.25 -8.74 0.61
CA VAL A 30 -0.79 -7.86 1.64
C VAL A 30 0.38 -7.11 2.22
N VAL A 31 0.22 -5.81 2.35
CA VAL A 31 1.33 -4.93 2.65
C VAL A 31 1.00 -4.02 3.81
N SER A 32 1.99 -3.75 4.64
CA SER A 32 1.91 -2.71 5.66
C SER A 32 2.99 -1.68 5.37
N ILE A 33 2.67 -0.42 5.54
CA ILE A 33 3.68 0.62 5.43
C ILE A 33 3.77 1.37 6.74
N THR A 34 4.98 1.78 7.07
CA THR A 34 5.24 2.60 8.24
C THR A 34 5.60 4.00 7.76
N ILE A 35 5.03 4.99 8.39
CA ILE A 35 5.23 6.37 8.00
C ILE A 35 5.95 7.08 9.15
N ASP A 36 7.09 7.68 8.81
CA ASP A 36 7.86 8.49 9.77
C ASP A 36 8.21 7.73 11.04
N ASN A 37 8.31 6.41 10.96
CA ASN A 37 8.59 5.55 12.11
C ASN A 37 7.60 5.74 13.25
N GLU A 38 6.41 6.25 12.94
CA GLU A 38 5.43 6.56 13.98
C GLU A 38 4.05 6.03 13.68
N PHE A 39 3.76 5.71 12.44
CA PHE A 39 2.40 5.40 12.07
C PHE A 39 2.41 4.28 11.05
N VAL A 40 1.57 3.28 11.23
CA VAL A 40 1.54 2.16 10.30
C VAL A 40 0.14 2.04 9.70
N VAL A 41 0.10 1.70 8.41
CA VAL A 41 -1.14 1.38 7.72
C VAL A 41 -1.04 -0.05 7.27
N HIS A 42 -1.99 -0.87 7.74
CA HIS A 42 -2.03 -2.30 7.40
C HIS A 42 -3.03 -2.55 6.29
N ASP A 43 -2.95 -3.75 5.72
CA ASP A 43 -3.96 -4.28 4.81
C ASP A 43 -4.06 -3.54 3.50
N ILE A 44 -2.94 -3.02 3.03
CA ILE A 44 -2.85 -2.54 1.66
C ILE A 44 -2.60 -3.76 0.80
N LYS A 45 -3.25 -3.84 -0.35
CA LYS A 45 -3.14 -5.03 -1.19
C LYS A 45 -2.50 -4.69 -2.52
N VAL A 46 -1.71 -5.63 -3.01
CA VAL A 46 -1.17 -5.54 -4.36
C VAL A 46 -2.06 -6.40 -5.24
N ILE A 47 -2.62 -5.79 -6.26
CA ILE A 47 -3.61 -6.42 -7.13
C ILE A 47 -3.05 -6.50 -8.54
N ASP A 48 -3.28 -7.63 -9.19
CA ASP A 48 -2.87 -7.83 -10.57
C ASP A 48 -4.05 -7.45 -11.47
N GLY A 49 -4.00 -6.27 -12.02
CA GLY A 49 -5.06 -5.79 -12.88
C GLY A 49 -4.72 -5.94 -14.34
N GLU A 50 -5.64 -5.51 -15.17
CA GLU A 50 -5.46 -5.66 -16.62
C GLU A 50 -4.28 -4.86 -17.14
N LYS A 51 -3.99 -3.74 -16.49
CA LYS A 51 -2.90 -2.88 -16.94
C LYS A 51 -1.65 -3.05 -16.12
N GLY A 52 -1.63 -4.04 -15.26
CA GLY A 52 -0.47 -4.29 -14.43
C GLY A 52 -0.82 -4.24 -12.96
N LEU A 53 0.21 -4.28 -12.15
CA LEU A 53 0.03 -4.28 -10.71
C LEU A 53 -0.35 -2.90 -10.21
N PHE A 54 -1.24 -2.87 -9.25
CA PHE A 54 -1.58 -1.62 -8.59
C PHE A 54 -1.91 -1.93 -7.14
N ILE A 55 -2.06 -0.89 -6.33
CA ILE A 55 -2.37 -1.08 -4.93
C ILE A 55 -3.82 -0.70 -4.65
N ALA A 56 -4.41 -1.41 -3.69
CA ALA A 56 -5.71 -1.10 -3.17
C ALA A 56 -5.56 -0.80 -1.69
N MET A 57 -6.06 0.34 -1.28
CA MET A 57 -5.95 0.76 0.12
C MET A 57 -6.91 -0.04 0.98
N PRO A 58 -6.67 -0.09 2.30
CA PRO A 58 -7.57 -0.84 3.16
C PRO A 58 -8.98 -0.25 3.11
N SER A 59 -9.96 -1.12 3.02
CA SER A 59 -11.33 -0.68 2.88
C SER A 59 -12.24 -1.62 3.64
N ARG A 60 -13.48 -1.21 3.83
CA ARG A 60 -14.45 -2.06 4.49
C ARG A 60 -15.80 -1.84 3.83
N LYS A 61 -16.64 -2.83 3.96
CA LYS A 61 -17.97 -2.77 3.41
C LYS A 61 -18.87 -1.96 4.32
N ALA A 62 -19.51 -0.95 3.76
CA ALA A 62 -20.40 -0.11 4.51
C ALA A 62 -21.79 -0.72 4.57
N ALA A 63 -22.68 -0.09 5.33
CA ALA A 63 -24.02 -0.61 5.51
C ALA A 63 -24.79 -0.70 4.20
N ASP A 64 -24.47 0.16 3.25
CA ASP A 64 -25.16 0.16 1.96
C ASP A 64 -24.58 -0.85 0.97
N GLY A 65 -23.62 -1.65 1.40
CA GLY A 65 -23.02 -2.66 0.54
C GLY A 65 -21.84 -2.18 -0.27
N GLU A 66 -21.51 -0.91 -0.18
CA GLU A 66 -20.39 -0.37 -0.93
C GLU A 66 -19.12 -0.46 -0.10
N TYR A 67 -17.99 -0.61 -0.79
CA TYR A 67 -16.70 -0.62 -0.11
C TYR A 67 -16.15 0.79 -0.07
N ARG A 68 -15.65 1.18 1.08
CA ARG A 68 -15.04 2.50 1.24
C ARG A 68 -13.69 2.36 1.89
N ASP A 69 -12.75 3.14 1.42
CA ASP A 69 -11.40 3.12 1.96
C ASP A 69 -11.44 3.59 3.41
N ILE A 70 -10.69 2.88 4.24
CA ILE A 70 -10.49 3.28 5.64
C ILE A 70 -9.41 4.34 5.70
N ALA A 71 -8.40 4.20 4.87
CA ALA A 71 -7.28 5.14 4.81
C ALA A 71 -6.82 5.22 3.37
N HIS A 72 -6.52 6.42 2.91
CA HIS A 72 -6.06 6.57 1.54
C HIS A 72 -5.33 7.89 1.37
N PRO A 73 -4.43 7.95 0.38
CA PRO A 73 -3.79 9.22 0.07
C PRO A 73 -4.80 10.18 -0.56
N ILE A 74 -4.59 11.46 -0.34
CA ILE A 74 -5.56 12.45 -0.80
C ILE A 74 -5.07 13.22 -2.00
N ASN A 75 -3.94 12.84 -2.56
CA ASN A 75 -3.51 13.43 -3.82
C ASN A 75 -2.75 12.39 -4.61
N SER A 76 -2.64 12.65 -5.92
CA SER A 76 -2.07 11.64 -6.81
C SER A 76 -0.56 11.48 -6.63
N ASN A 77 0.13 12.54 -6.27
CA ASN A 77 1.57 12.41 -6.04
C ASN A 77 1.87 11.45 -4.90
N THR A 78 1.15 11.57 -3.82
CA THR A 78 1.34 10.69 -2.68
C THR A 78 0.96 9.26 -3.05
N ARG A 79 -0.13 9.09 -3.78
CA ARG A 79 -0.55 7.76 -4.18
C ARG A 79 0.49 7.10 -5.06
N GLU A 80 1.05 7.84 -6.00
CA GLU A 80 2.06 7.26 -6.88
C GLU A 80 3.33 6.91 -6.13
N ARG A 81 3.70 7.73 -5.16
CA ARG A 81 4.88 7.45 -4.37
C ARG A 81 4.69 6.20 -3.52
N ILE A 82 3.54 6.08 -2.88
CA ILE A 82 3.26 4.89 -2.07
C ILE A 82 3.25 3.65 -2.97
N GLN A 83 2.58 3.74 -4.10
CA GLN A 83 2.50 2.59 -4.99
C GLN A 83 3.88 2.18 -5.49
N ARG A 84 4.70 3.16 -5.87
CA ARG A 84 6.03 2.84 -6.37
C ARG A 84 6.86 2.14 -5.30
N GLU A 85 6.83 2.64 -4.08
CA GLU A 85 7.64 2.04 -3.03
C GLU A 85 7.15 0.65 -2.67
N ILE A 86 5.84 0.46 -2.67
CA ILE A 86 5.30 -0.86 -2.39
C ILE A 86 5.68 -1.84 -3.48
N LEU A 87 5.55 -1.43 -4.75
CA LEU A 87 5.82 -2.36 -5.83
C LEU A 87 7.30 -2.70 -5.92
N GLU A 88 8.17 -1.77 -5.58
CA GLU A 88 9.59 -2.08 -5.54
C GLU A 88 9.89 -3.15 -4.50
N LYS A 89 9.29 -3.03 -3.33
CA LYS A 89 9.49 -4.05 -2.30
C LYS A 89 8.83 -5.35 -2.68
N TYR A 90 7.69 -5.26 -3.33
CA TYR A 90 7.00 -6.47 -3.77
C TYR A 90 7.88 -7.31 -4.67
N GLU A 91 8.62 -6.66 -5.56
CA GLU A 91 9.45 -7.42 -6.48
C GLU A 91 10.60 -8.12 -5.77
N GLU A 92 11.03 -7.59 -4.65
CA GLU A 92 12.13 -8.17 -3.90
C GLU A 92 11.70 -9.25 -2.93
N ALA A 93 10.42 -9.28 -2.57
CA ALA A 93 9.97 -10.15 -1.49
C ALA A 93 9.79 -11.58 -1.97
N PRO A 94 10.12 -12.56 -1.13
CA PRO A 94 9.89 -13.96 -1.48
C PRO A 94 8.42 -14.31 -1.34
N LEU A 95 8.03 -15.38 -2.03
CA LEU A 95 6.68 -15.88 -1.91
C LEU A 95 6.52 -16.58 -0.59
N GLU A 96 5.60 -16.07 0.23
CA GLU A 96 5.38 -16.65 1.54
C GLU A 96 4.86 -18.06 1.48
N THR A 97 4.02 -18.32 0.49
CA THR A 97 3.38 -19.62 0.42
C THR A 97 4.36 -20.73 0.15
N GLU A 98 5.56 -20.39 -0.24
CA GLU A 98 6.58 -21.41 -0.47
C GLU A 98 7.34 -21.76 0.78
N GLN A 99 7.03 -21.12 1.87
CA GLN A 99 7.73 -21.37 3.10
C GLN A 99 7.35 -22.65 3.76
N GLU A 100 6.27 -23.24 3.32
CA GLU A 100 5.80 -24.41 3.98
C GLU A 100 6.57 -25.56 3.73
#